data_a2c810ab3131a154a77c31bdbbaa4933
#
_entry.id   a2c810ab3131a154a77c31bdbbaa4933
#
_cell.length_a   1.000
_cell.length_b   1.000
_cell.length_c   1.000
_cell.angle_alpha   90.00
_cell.angle_beta   90.00
_cell.angle_gamma   90.00
#
_symmetry.space_group_name_H-M   'P 1'
#
loop_
_entity.id
_entity.type
_entity.pdbx_description
1 polymer ?
#
loop_
_entity_poly.entity_id
_entity_poly.type
_entity_poly.pdbx_seq_one_letter_code
_entity_poly.pdbx_strand_id
1 'polypeptide(L)'
;MSLDVEPRRLGQERVGPTPVLIYTVPAISPDSGLPVVSATIRSITASNLKPVAGRVRLWLVPPGDSNDDTTVVFPDLIVPENGIGWDDSVHVLPTGGEVWGSGDTTDAFTITVDGAETVEVP
;
A
#
# COMPACT_ATOMS: atom_id res chain seq x y z
N MET A 1 13.98 24.11 9.14
CA MET A 1 13.01 23.19 8.53
C MET A 1 12.37 22.34 9.62
N SER A 2 11.09 22.21 9.61
CA SER A 2 10.39 21.29 10.50
C SER A 2 9.58 20.28 9.67
N LEU A 3 9.24 19.15 10.30
CA LEU A 3 8.44 18.12 9.69
C LEU A 3 7.11 18.01 10.41
N ASP A 4 6.07 17.70 9.66
CA ASP A 4 4.74 17.43 10.19
C ASP A 4 4.23 16.11 9.59
N VAL A 5 3.27 15.49 10.26
CA VAL A 5 2.72 14.19 9.88
C VAL A 5 1.24 14.36 9.56
N GLU A 6 0.84 13.90 8.38
CA GLU A 6 -0.54 13.95 7.90
C GLU A 6 -1.11 12.53 7.80
N PRO A 7 -1.84 12.05 8.83
CA PRO A 7 -2.48 10.73 8.77
C PRO A 7 -3.61 10.71 7.74
N ARG A 8 -3.71 9.62 6.98
CA ARG A 8 -4.80 9.44 6.02
C ARG A 8 -4.81 8.01 5.44
N ARG A 9 -5.89 7.69 4.72
CA ARG A 9 -5.87 6.55 3.82
C ARG A 9 -4.96 6.90 2.65
N LEU A 10 -3.94 6.09 2.41
CA LEU A 10 -2.96 6.34 1.37
C LEU A 10 -3.44 5.84 0.01
N GLY A 11 -4.08 4.65 -0.02
CA GLY A 11 -4.62 4.11 -1.25
C GLY A 11 -5.59 2.98 -1.01
N GLN A 12 -6.41 2.69 -2.02
CA GLN A 12 -7.34 1.56 -2.01
C GLN A 12 -7.62 1.15 -3.44
N GLU A 13 -7.46 -0.15 -3.73
CA GLU A 13 -7.69 -0.68 -5.07
C GLU A 13 -8.23 -2.10 -5.00
N ARG A 14 -9.06 -2.44 -5.98
CA ARG A 14 -9.45 -3.83 -6.22
C ARG A 14 -8.34 -4.49 -7.02
N VAL A 15 -7.91 -5.68 -6.60
CA VAL A 15 -6.82 -6.39 -7.23
C VAL A 15 -7.25 -7.79 -7.68
N GLY A 16 -6.60 -8.27 -8.71
CA GLY A 16 -6.71 -9.62 -9.25
C GLY A 16 -5.32 -10.17 -9.56
N PRO A 17 -5.22 -11.18 -10.45
CA PRO A 17 -3.93 -11.82 -10.76
C PRO A 17 -2.88 -10.90 -11.36
N THR A 18 -3.28 -9.85 -12.05
CA THR A 18 -2.34 -8.85 -12.57
C THR A 18 -2.04 -7.81 -11.49
N PRO A 19 -0.76 -7.54 -11.18
CA PRO A 19 -0.43 -6.51 -10.19
C PRO A 19 -0.98 -5.13 -10.53
N VAL A 20 -1.46 -4.42 -9.52
CA VAL A 20 -2.05 -3.09 -9.63
C VAL A 20 -1.30 -2.14 -8.71
N LEU A 21 -1.01 -0.93 -9.21
CA LEU A 21 -0.46 0.13 -8.38
C LEU A 21 -1.55 0.66 -7.45
N ILE A 22 -1.28 0.62 -6.14
CA ILE A 22 -2.24 1.05 -5.11
C ILE A 22 -1.93 2.45 -4.63
N TYR A 23 -0.64 2.76 -4.46
CA TYR A 23 -0.22 4.04 -3.92
C TYR A 23 1.18 4.40 -4.40
N THR A 24 1.37 5.67 -4.74
CA THR A 24 2.69 6.27 -4.99
C THR A 24 2.88 7.40 -3.99
N VAL A 25 4.03 7.43 -3.32
CA VAL A 25 4.36 8.54 -2.42
C VAL A 25 4.51 9.81 -3.24
N PRO A 26 3.58 10.77 -3.11
CA PRO A 26 3.58 11.95 -3.97
C PRO A 26 4.70 12.93 -3.60
N ALA A 27 5.08 13.77 -4.55
CA ALA A 27 6.02 14.86 -4.27
C ALA A 27 5.38 15.98 -3.45
N ILE A 28 4.08 16.17 -3.61
CA ILE A 28 3.29 17.22 -2.94
C ILE A 28 2.07 16.58 -2.29
N SER A 29 1.82 16.92 -1.03
CA SER A 29 0.64 16.43 -0.31
C SER A 29 -0.65 16.92 -0.96
N PRO A 30 -1.62 16.04 -1.25
CA PRO A 30 -2.91 16.48 -1.78
C PRO A 30 -3.74 17.25 -0.75
N ASP A 31 -3.46 17.12 0.54
CA ASP A 31 -4.21 17.79 1.60
C ASP A 31 -3.67 19.18 1.93
N SER A 32 -2.35 19.32 2.07
CA SER A 32 -1.72 20.58 2.51
C SER A 32 -1.00 21.35 1.42
N GLY A 33 -0.68 20.70 0.30
CA GLY A 33 0.14 21.29 -0.75
C GLY A 33 1.63 21.40 -0.39
N LEU A 34 2.05 20.81 0.73
CA LEU A 34 3.43 20.84 1.18
C LEU A 34 4.25 19.70 0.57
N PRO A 35 5.59 19.88 0.44
CA PRO A 35 6.45 18.81 -0.07
C PRO A 35 6.40 17.58 0.84
N VAL A 36 6.25 16.41 0.23
CA VAL A 36 6.28 15.12 0.96
C VAL A 36 7.71 14.58 0.98
N VAL A 37 8.17 14.22 2.16
CA VAL A 37 9.50 13.61 2.36
C VAL A 37 9.42 12.08 2.28
N SER A 38 8.40 11.51 2.90
CA SER A 38 8.20 10.07 2.96
C SER A 38 6.76 9.74 3.32
N ALA A 39 6.39 8.48 3.14
CA ALA A 39 5.16 7.94 3.70
C ALA A 39 5.48 6.80 4.66
N THR A 40 4.77 6.77 5.78
CA THR A 40 4.83 5.67 6.74
C THR A 40 3.57 4.85 6.58
N ILE A 41 3.72 3.61 6.14
CA ILE A 41 2.60 2.68 6.00
C ILE A 41 2.44 1.97 7.34
N ARG A 42 1.26 2.07 7.94
CA ARG A 42 0.97 1.53 9.28
C ARG A 42 0.07 0.31 9.23
N SER A 43 -0.73 0.17 8.17
CA SER A 43 -1.67 -0.93 8.05
C SER A 43 -1.97 -1.19 6.58
N ILE A 44 -1.95 -2.46 6.21
CA ILE A 44 -2.42 -2.92 4.92
C ILE A 44 -3.51 -3.95 5.21
N THR A 45 -4.71 -3.71 4.67
CA THR A 45 -5.86 -4.58 4.87
C THR A 45 -6.31 -5.11 3.52
N ALA A 46 -6.55 -6.41 3.44
CA ALA A 46 -7.13 -7.03 2.26
C ALA A 46 -8.47 -7.66 2.64
N SER A 47 -9.55 -7.25 1.97
CA SER A 47 -10.86 -7.86 2.13
C SER A 47 -11.13 -8.82 0.98
N ASN A 48 -11.75 -9.96 1.29
CA ASN A 48 -12.11 -10.99 0.33
C ASN A 48 -13.62 -11.08 0.22
N LEU A 49 -14.16 -10.82 -0.96
CA LEU A 49 -15.60 -10.84 -1.24
C LEU A 49 -16.11 -12.20 -1.69
N LYS A 50 -15.24 -13.20 -1.81
CA LYS A 50 -15.60 -14.54 -2.29
C LYS A 50 -15.73 -15.53 -1.15
N PRO A 51 -16.55 -16.59 -1.31
CA PRO A 51 -16.72 -17.62 -0.29
C PRO A 51 -15.60 -18.67 -0.31
N VAL A 52 -14.43 -18.31 -0.77
CA VAL A 52 -13.24 -19.16 -0.83
C VAL A 52 -12.05 -18.35 -0.35
N ALA A 53 -11.25 -18.91 0.54
CA ALA A 53 -10.01 -18.26 0.97
C ALA A 53 -9.08 -18.04 -0.22
N GLY A 54 -8.34 -16.95 -0.21
CA GLY A 54 -7.41 -16.61 -1.26
C GLY A 54 -6.12 -16.03 -0.72
N ARG A 55 -5.23 -15.65 -1.62
CA ARG A 55 -3.91 -15.13 -1.29
C ARG A 55 -3.66 -13.83 -2.01
N VAL A 56 -3.02 -12.91 -1.29
CA VAL A 56 -2.66 -11.59 -1.79
C VAL A 56 -1.15 -11.45 -1.73
N ARG A 57 -0.58 -10.86 -2.76
CA ARG A 57 0.84 -10.52 -2.84
C ARG A 57 0.99 -9.01 -2.81
N LEU A 58 1.96 -8.53 -2.04
CA LEU A 58 2.21 -7.10 -1.86
C LEU A 58 3.67 -6.78 -2.12
N TRP A 59 3.90 -5.67 -2.82
CA TRP A 59 5.22 -5.13 -3.10
C TRP A 59 5.34 -3.73 -2.51
N LEU A 60 6.47 -3.45 -1.87
CA LEU A 60 6.89 -2.10 -1.50
C LEU A 60 8.10 -1.77 -2.35
N VAL A 61 7.93 -0.85 -3.28
CA VAL A 61 8.89 -0.59 -4.34
C VAL A 61 9.57 0.76 -4.08
N PRO A 62 10.88 0.78 -3.77
CA PRO A 62 11.62 2.03 -3.66
C PRO A 62 11.64 2.79 -4.97
N PRO A 63 11.86 4.13 -4.95
CA PRO A 63 11.93 4.90 -6.19
C PRO A 63 12.97 4.34 -7.16
N GLY A 64 12.58 4.19 -8.42
CA GLY A 64 13.45 3.67 -9.46
C GLY A 64 13.51 2.16 -9.58
N ASP A 65 12.92 1.43 -8.65
CA ASP A 65 12.85 -0.04 -8.70
C ASP A 65 11.55 -0.51 -9.36
N SER A 66 11.43 -1.82 -9.51
CA SER A 66 10.26 -2.47 -10.11
C SER A 66 9.58 -3.41 -9.12
N ASN A 67 8.31 -3.70 -9.37
CA ASN A 67 7.56 -4.68 -8.58
C ASN A 67 7.93 -6.11 -9.05
N ASP A 68 9.03 -6.62 -8.56
CA ASP A 68 9.57 -7.94 -8.89
C ASP A 68 9.88 -8.75 -7.62
N ASP A 69 10.57 -9.88 -7.76
CA ASP A 69 10.87 -10.75 -6.63
C ASP A 69 11.78 -10.10 -5.58
N THR A 70 12.49 -9.03 -5.92
CA THR A 70 13.37 -8.33 -4.96
C THR A 70 12.62 -7.32 -4.10
N THR A 71 11.42 -6.91 -4.49
CA THR A 71 10.63 -5.89 -3.78
C THR A 71 9.35 -6.45 -3.15
N VAL A 72 9.09 -7.75 -3.28
CA VAL A 72 7.95 -8.38 -2.66
C VAL A 72 8.12 -8.43 -1.13
N VAL A 73 7.08 -8.00 -0.40
CA VAL A 73 7.08 -7.99 1.06
C VAL A 73 6.24 -9.14 1.59
N PHE A 74 5.09 -9.37 0.98
CA PHE A 74 4.20 -10.48 1.32
C PHE A 74 3.93 -11.30 0.07
N PRO A 75 4.62 -12.43 -0.12
CA PRO A 75 4.35 -13.29 -1.27
C PRO A 75 3.01 -14.01 -1.17
N ASP A 76 2.54 -14.29 0.05
CA ASP A 76 1.30 -15.03 0.29
C ASP A 76 0.63 -14.59 1.59
N LEU A 77 -0.05 -13.44 1.56
CA LEU A 77 -0.93 -13.06 2.66
C LEU A 77 -2.26 -13.80 2.48
N ILE A 78 -2.58 -14.71 3.39
CA ILE A 78 -3.82 -15.48 3.34
C ILE A 78 -4.99 -14.60 3.80
N VAL A 79 -6.04 -14.54 2.96
CA VAL A 79 -7.27 -13.81 3.28
C VAL A 79 -8.41 -14.81 3.35
N PRO A 80 -9.06 -14.97 4.52
CA PRO A 80 -10.12 -15.95 4.67
C PRO A 80 -11.33 -15.63 3.81
N GLU A 81 -12.15 -16.65 3.55
CA GLU A 81 -13.40 -16.49 2.81
C GLU A 81 -14.31 -15.44 3.46
N ASN A 82 -14.88 -14.55 2.66
CA ASN A 82 -15.74 -13.45 3.12
C ASN A 82 -15.15 -12.69 4.32
N GLY A 83 -13.82 -12.63 4.41
CA GLY A 83 -13.12 -12.10 5.57
C GLY A 83 -12.04 -11.11 5.22
N ILE A 84 -11.19 -10.86 6.19
CA ILE A 84 -10.14 -9.85 6.12
C ILE A 84 -8.80 -10.46 6.52
N GLY A 85 -7.77 -10.18 5.73
CA GLY A 85 -6.38 -10.38 6.11
C GLY A 85 -5.72 -9.02 6.28
N TRP A 86 -4.75 -8.91 7.19
CA TRP A 86 -4.09 -7.64 7.42
C TRP A 86 -2.64 -7.82 7.84
N ASP A 87 -1.88 -6.75 7.62
CA ASP A 87 -0.54 -6.56 8.17
C ASP A 87 -0.48 -5.19 8.83
N ASP A 88 -0.01 -5.13 10.06
CA ASP A 88 0.17 -3.91 10.82
C ASP A 88 1.64 -3.58 11.08
N SER A 89 2.55 -4.22 10.36
CA SER A 89 3.96 -3.83 10.36
C SER A 89 4.13 -2.43 9.80
N VAL A 90 5.08 -1.69 10.35
CA VAL A 90 5.36 -0.33 9.91
C VAL A 90 6.42 -0.36 8.81
N HIS A 91 6.12 0.28 7.69
CA HIS A 91 7.03 0.41 6.55
C HIS A 91 7.16 1.89 6.17
N VAL A 92 8.35 2.31 5.79
CA VAL A 92 8.61 3.69 5.36
C VAL A 92 9.08 3.67 3.91
N LEU A 93 8.44 4.50 3.08
CA LEU A 93 8.81 4.69 1.68
C LEU A 93 9.16 6.17 1.45
N PRO A 94 10.28 6.46 0.79
CA PRO A 94 10.58 7.82 0.38
C PRO A 94 9.68 8.28 -0.78
N THR A 95 9.69 9.56 -1.06
CA THR A 95 8.97 10.16 -2.20
C THR A 95 9.28 9.40 -3.49
N GLY A 96 8.25 9.05 -4.24
CA GLY A 96 8.38 8.24 -5.46
C GLY A 96 8.31 6.75 -5.23
N GLY A 97 8.32 6.29 -3.98
CA GLY A 97 8.10 4.88 -3.65
C GLY A 97 6.67 4.45 -3.95
N GLU A 98 6.46 3.17 -4.18
CA GLU A 98 5.17 2.64 -4.63
C GLU A 98 4.74 1.42 -3.82
N VAL A 99 3.43 1.25 -3.69
CA VAL A 99 2.81 0.03 -3.15
C VAL A 99 2.02 -0.63 -4.27
N TRP A 100 2.33 -1.89 -4.53
CA TRP A 100 1.64 -2.70 -5.53
C TRP A 100 0.99 -3.90 -4.86
N GLY A 101 -0.09 -4.41 -5.45
CA GLY A 101 -0.75 -5.60 -4.97
C GLY A 101 -1.35 -6.44 -6.08
N SER A 102 -1.48 -7.73 -5.79
CA SER A 102 -2.21 -8.68 -6.64
C SER A 102 -2.89 -9.73 -5.78
N GLY A 103 -3.83 -10.45 -6.36
CA GLY A 103 -4.50 -11.55 -5.71
C GLY A 103 -4.64 -12.74 -6.64
N ASP A 104 -4.78 -13.94 -6.09
CA ASP A 104 -4.85 -15.17 -6.87
C ASP A 104 -6.22 -15.43 -7.52
N THR A 105 -7.20 -14.56 -7.26
CA THR A 105 -8.57 -14.70 -7.79
C THR A 105 -9.06 -13.37 -8.34
N THR A 106 -9.69 -13.40 -9.52
CA THR A 106 -10.26 -12.22 -10.17
C THR A 106 -11.40 -11.65 -9.35
N ASP A 107 -11.42 -10.31 -9.22
CA ASP A 107 -12.48 -9.54 -8.54
C ASP A 107 -12.77 -9.98 -7.09
N ALA A 108 -11.80 -10.58 -6.41
CA ALA A 108 -12.01 -11.08 -5.06
C ALA A 108 -11.59 -10.10 -3.98
N PHE A 109 -10.49 -9.35 -4.19
CA PHE A 109 -9.85 -8.62 -3.12
C PHE A 109 -9.87 -7.12 -3.33
N THR A 110 -10.08 -6.40 -2.21
CA THR A 110 -9.83 -4.96 -2.12
C THR A 110 -8.71 -4.75 -1.11
N ILE A 111 -7.64 -4.08 -1.54
CA ILE A 111 -6.50 -3.77 -0.66
C ILE A 111 -6.58 -2.31 -0.28
N THR A 112 -6.51 -2.03 1.02
CA THR A 112 -6.50 -0.68 1.59
C THR A 112 -5.17 -0.46 2.30
N VAL A 113 -4.53 0.66 2.01
CA VAL A 113 -3.26 1.07 2.62
C VAL A 113 -3.51 2.32 3.45
N ASP A 114 -3.24 2.24 4.75
CA ASP A 114 -3.41 3.34 5.68
C ASP A 114 -2.07 3.71 6.32
N GLY A 115 -1.92 4.98 6.64
CA GLY A 115 -0.72 5.47 7.27
C GLY A 115 -0.68 6.98 7.34
N ALA A 116 0.50 7.55 7.07
CA ALA A 116 0.70 8.98 7.13
C ALA A 116 1.77 9.42 6.16
N GLU A 117 1.63 10.63 5.63
CA GLU A 117 2.67 11.29 4.87
C GLU A 117 3.39 12.29 5.77
N THR A 118 4.72 12.29 5.71
CA THR A 118 5.55 13.28 6.41
C THR A 118 5.86 14.40 5.45
N VAL A 119 5.49 15.59 5.81
CA VAL A 119 5.64 16.80 4.98
C VAL A 119 6.62 17.76 5.59
N GLU A 120 7.21 18.58 4.71
CA GLU A 120 8.17 19.62 5.11
C GLU A 120 7.45 20.94 5.28
N VAL A 121 7.54 21.51 6.48
CA VAL A 121 6.90 22.78 6.84
C VAL A 121 7.93 23.90 6.76
N PRO A 122 7.64 25.00 6.05
CA PRO A 122 8.55 26.14 5.93
C PRO A 122 8.78 26.90 7.25
#